data_0cf3f1c7a6ccf67e57a18274f83c852d
#
_entry.id   0cf3f1c7a6ccf67e57a18274f83c852d
#
_cell.length_a   1.000
_cell.length_b   1.000
_cell.length_c   1.000
_cell.angle_alpha   90.00
_cell.angle_beta   90.00
_cell.angle_gamma   90.00
#
_symmetry.space_group_name_H-M   'P 1'
#
loop_
_entity.id
_entity.type
_entity.pdbx_description
1 polymer ?
#
loop_
_entity_poly.entity_id
_entity_poly.type
_entity_poly.pdbx_seq_one_letter_code
_entity_poly.pdbx_strand_id
1 'polypeptide(L)'
;MIVAPADVAPTEVVHPALFVPKPGAAALAATRAAEADEAARKAAAARLAAVTASREAARATMAVRVAENLKTRAEAQLAAAENALADAKPEQEERAESARAKIATKVDELQAQWAAAKTELQAKLDAVAPAREAAASAEAARAAAADAARELARALAPVSVFISRKTQHLYVRRAFQPILDMPVTILDTERPIGTHVFTAMEQTDGERGMRWSVVSLGGGAAHSEEAGADGRTREGAEGEPTTPASDAKAALDRVVIPPDALARIAETASPRSSLIISDEESSPETGRGTDFIVLLSGEPQGGIAHRRSYPASQAWFRYERPRLRLPFWR
;
A
#
# COMPACT_ATOMS: atom_id res chain seq x y z
N MET A 1 -0.76 -3.89 18.47
CA MET A 1 -1.54 -5.11 18.15
C MET A 1 -1.67 -5.88 19.43
N ILE A 2 -2.90 -6.04 19.96
CA ILE A 2 -3.14 -6.86 21.14
C ILE A 2 -3.33 -8.28 20.63
N VAL A 3 -2.45 -9.19 21.00
CA VAL A 3 -2.65 -10.63 20.73
C VAL A 3 -3.42 -11.18 21.91
N ALA A 4 -4.72 -11.41 21.70
CA ALA A 4 -5.53 -12.10 22.70
C ALA A 4 -5.10 -13.57 22.81
N PRO A 5 -5.09 -14.15 24.00
CA PRO A 5 -4.89 -15.59 24.14
C PRO A 5 -5.97 -16.34 23.34
N ALA A 6 -5.61 -17.48 22.76
CA ALA A 6 -6.42 -18.22 21.79
C ALA A 6 -7.79 -18.69 22.30
N ASP A 7 -8.04 -18.60 23.59
CA ASP A 7 -9.24 -19.15 24.24
C ASP A 7 -10.33 -18.09 24.55
N VAL A 8 -10.12 -16.81 24.17
CA VAL A 8 -11.11 -15.76 24.47
C VAL A 8 -12.02 -15.56 23.25
N ALA A 9 -13.22 -16.09 23.30
CA ALA A 9 -14.22 -15.86 22.26
C ALA A 9 -14.76 -14.42 22.34
N PRO A 10 -14.89 -13.71 21.21
CA PRO A 10 -15.47 -12.38 21.18
C PRO A 10 -16.96 -12.44 21.55
N THR A 11 -17.39 -11.55 22.43
CA THR A 11 -18.79 -11.42 22.82
C THR A 11 -19.40 -10.19 22.14
N GLU A 12 -20.63 -10.32 21.69
CA GLU A 12 -21.33 -9.28 20.95
C GLU A 12 -22.02 -8.28 21.90
N VAL A 13 -21.80 -6.98 21.70
CA VAL A 13 -22.44 -5.90 22.46
C VAL A 13 -23.01 -4.87 21.49
N VAL A 14 -24.26 -4.52 21.65
CA VAL A 14 -24.91 -3.42 20.91
C VAL A 14 -24.76 -2.13 21.71
N HIS A 15 -24.00 -1.17 21.17
CA HIS A 15 -23.88 0.15 21.79
C HIS A 15 -24.33 1.24 20.81
N PRO A 16 -25.40 2.00 21.15
CA PRO A 16 -26.07 2.87 20.17
C PRO A 16 -25.38 4.21 19.88
N ALA A 17 -24.38 4.64 20.67
CA ALA A 17 -24.01 6.06 20.66
C ALA A 17 -22.63 6.41 20.11
N LEU A 18 -21.71 5.47 19.96
CA LEU A 18 -20.31 5.84 19.75
C LEU A 18 -19.89 6.09 18.29
N PHE A 19 -20.57 5.49 17.32
CA PHE A 19 -20.09 5.57 15.94
C PHE A 19 -21.23 5.45 14.92
N VAL A 20 -21.53 6.54 14.24
CA VAL A 20 -22.46 6.55 13.10
C VAL A 20 -21.67 6.71 11.81
N PRO A 21 -21.56 5.70 10.94
CA PRO A 21 -20.88 5.84 9.66
C PRO A 21 -21.55 6.88 8.78
N LYS A 22 -20.77 7.66 8.03
CA LYS A 22 -21.33 8.55 7.01
C LYS A 22 -21.86 7.69 5.85
N PRO A 23 -23.18 7.77 5.53
CA PRO A 23 -23.70 7.03 4.39
C PRO A 23 -23.02 7.48 3.09
N GLY A 24 -22.70 6.54 2.21
CA GLY A 24 -22.07 6.83 0.91
C GLY A 24 -20.53 6.93 0.92
N ALA A 25 -19.86 6.92 2.07
CA ALA A 25 -18.40 7.01 2.16
C ALA A 25 -17.70 5.89 1.39
N ALA A 26 -18.18 4.66 1.51
CA ALA A 26 -17.63 3.51 0.78
C ALA A 26 -17.82 3.64 -0.73
N ALA A 27 -19.00 4.11 -1.17
CA ALA A 27 -19.28 4.34 -2.58
C ALA A 27 -18.37 5.44 -3.15
N LEU A 28 -18.18 6.53 -2.42
CA LEU A 28 -17.26 7.60 -2.81
C LEU A 28 -15.81 7.10 -2.92
N ALA A 29 -15.36 6.29 -1.98
CA ALA A 29 -14.02 5.68 -2.03
C ALA A 29 -13.85 4.77 -3.25
N ALA A 30 -14.86 3.94 -3.55
CA ALA A 30 -14.86 3.08 -4.73
C ALA A 30 -14.83 3.90 -6.04
N THR A 31 -15.58 5.00 -6.11
CA THR A 31 -15.56 5.91 -7.28
C THR A 31 -14.18 6.52 -7.48
N ARG A 32 -13.53 7.03 -6.42
CA ARG A 32 -12.20 7.62 -6.52
C ARG A 32 -11.12 6.58 -6.86
N ALA A 33 -11.25 5.36 -6.37
CA ALA A 33 -10.36 4.27 -6.78
C ALA A 33 -10.52 3.94 -8.28
N ALA A 34 -11.76 3.85 -8.76
CA ALA A 34 -12.03 3.61 -10.18
C ALA A 34 -11.50 4.74 -11.08
N GLU A 35 -11.64 6.02 -10.68
CA GLU A 35 -11.05 7.17 -11.37
C GLU A 35 -9.52 7.08 -11.45
N ALA A 36 -8.86 6.68 -10.36
CA ALA A 36 -7.42 6.49 -10.32
C ALA A 36 -6.96 5.35 -11.24
N ASP A 37 -7.69 4.24 -11.29
CA ASP A 37 -7.42 3.12 -12.20
C ASP A 37 -7.62 3.51 -13.67
N GLU A 38 -8.64 4.31 -13.97
CA GLU A 38 -8.86 4.82 -15.31
C GLU A 38 -7.74 5.77 -15.75
N ALA A 39 -7.33 6.69 -14.88
CA ALA A 39 -6.21 7.58 -15.14
C ALA A 39 -4.90 6.80 -15.35
N ALA A 40 -4.67 5.72 -14.60
CA ALA A 40 -3.52 4.84 -14.78
C ALA A 40 -3.53 4.15 -16.15
N ARG A 41 -4.67 3.65 -16.61
CA ARG A 41 -4.81 3.07 -17.96
C ARG A 41 -4.55 4.09 -19.05
N LYS A 42 -5.09 5.31 -18.92
CA LYS A 42 -4.85 6.41 -19.87
C LYS A 42 -3.37 6.79 -19.94
N ALA A 43 -2.70 6.91 -18.79
CA ALA A 43 -1.27 7.22 -18.75
C ALA A 43 -0.41 6.11 -19.39
N ALA A 44 -0.73 4.85 -19.15
CA ALA A 44 -0.06 3.72 -19.79
C ALA A 44 -0.22 3.74 -21.32
N ALA A 45 -1.42 3.99 -21.82
CA ALA A 45 -1.70 4.10 -23.25
C ALA A 45 -0.94 5.28 -23.89
N ALA A 46 -0.93 6.44 -23.25
CA ALA A 46 -0.21 7.63 -23.74
C ALA A 46 1.31 7.41 -23.76
N ARG A 47 1.88 6.75 -22.75
CA ARG A 47 3.31 6.35 -22.75
C ARG A 47 3.64 5.42 -23.91
N LEU A 48 2.78 4.42 -24.16
CA LEU A 48 2.98 3.51 -25.28
C LEU A 48 2.93 4.26 -26.61
N ALA A 49 1.99 5.18 -26.80
CA ALA A 49 1.90 6.02 -27.99
C ALA A 49 3.16 6.88 -28.20
N ALA A 50 3.70 7.50 -27.15
CA ALA A 50 4.93 8.29 -27.21
C ALA A 50 6.16 7.44 -27.57
N VAL A 51 6.26 6.24 -27.02
CA VAL A 51 7.32 5.28 -27.37
C VAL A 51 7.19 4.83 -28.82
N THR A 52 5.98 4.55 -29.27
CA THR A 52 5.71 4.14 -30.67
C THR A 52 6.08 5.26 -31.63
N ALA A 53 5.62 6.50 -31.40
CA ALA A 53 5.99 7.65 -32.22
C ALA A 53 7.50 7.85 -32.30
N SER A 54 8.21 7.73 -31.19
CA SER A 54 9.68 7.85 -31.16
C SER A 54 10.37 6.73 -31.95
N ARG A 55 9.87 5.49 -31.89
CA ARG A 55 10.39 4.36 -32.67
C ARG A 55 10.12 4.52 -34.17
N GLU A 56 8.95 5.02 -34.55
CA GLU A 56 8.61 5.29 -35.94
C GLU A 56 9.51 6.39 -36.52
N ALA A 57 9.71 7.48 -35.79
CA ALA A 57 10.66 8.54 -36.21
C ALA A 57 12.10 8.01 -36.37
N ALA A 58 12.56 7.14 -35.49
CA ALA A 58 13.86 6.49 -35.60
C ALA A 58 13.96 5.60 -36.85
N ARG A 59 12.90 4.82 -37.15
CA ARG A 59 12.83 3.99 -38.36
C ARG A 59 12.82 4.85 -39.61
N ALA A 60 12.07 5.93 -39.65
CA ALA A 60 12.01 6.87 -40.76
C ALA A 60 13.39 7.54 -40.98
N THR A 61 14.11 7.89 -39.89
CA THR A 61 15.49 8.40 -39.98
C THR A 61 16.44 7.40 -40.65
N MET A 62 16.32 6.12 -40.32
CA MET A 62 17.13 5.09 -40.98
C MET A 62 16.72 4.90 -42.45
N ALA A 63 15.42 4.97 -42.77
CA ALA A 63 14.98 4.89 -44.17
C ALA A 63 15.52 6.04 -45.03
N VAL A 64 15.54 7.28 -44.52
CA VAL A 64 16.16 8.42 -45.20
C VAL A 64 17.64 8.18 -45.45
N ARG A 65 18.41 7.70 -44.45
CA ARG A 65 19.85 7.38 -44.61
C ARG A 65 20.09 6.30 -45.68
N VAL A 66 19.25 5.28 -45.71
CA VAL A 66 19.36 4.22 -46.72
C VAL A 66 19.06 4.79 -48.13
N ALA A 67 17.98 5.56 -48.27
CA ALA A 67 17.64 6.18 -49.55
C ALA A 67 18.71 7.16 -50.02
N GLU A 68 19.31 7.94 -49.13
CA GLU A 68 20.42 8.86 -49.42
C GLU A 68 21.67 8.12 -49.92
N ASN A 69 22.07 7.05 -49.23
CA ASN A 69 23.20 6.21 -49.64
C ASN A 69 22.97 5.57 -51.03
N LEU A 70 21.77 5.10 -51.31
CA LEU A 70 21.43 4.52 -52.62
C LEU A 70 21.48 5.59 -53.73
N LYS A 71 20.90 6.77 -53.48
CA LYS A 71 20.97 7.93 -54.36
C LYS A 71 22.40 8.32 -54.67
N THR A 72 23.25 8.55 -53.65
CA THR A 72 24.65 8.93 -53.81
C THR A 72 25.46 7.92 -54.63
N ARG A 73 25.21 6.61 -54.44
CA ARG A 73 25.84 5.55 -55.25
C ARG A 73 25.38 5.59 -56.70
N ALA A 74 24.10 5.83 -56.95
CA ALA A 74 23.58 5.92 -58.30
C ALA A 74 24.10 7.18 -59.04
N GLU A 75 24.19 8.30 -58.32
CA GLU A 75 24.83 9.53 -58.86
C GLU A 75 26.31 9.31 -59.23
N ALA A 76 27.08 8.60 -58.40
CA ALA A 76 28.46 8.23 -58.71
C ALA A 76 28.53 7.27 -59.93
N GLN A 77 27.57 6.35 -60.07
CA GLN A 77 27.49 5.48 -61.25
C GLN A 77 27.10 6.26 -62.51
N LEU A 78 26.24 7.27 -62.39
CA LEU A 78 25.89 8.15 -63.49
C LEU A 78 27.14 8.95 -63.98
N ALA A 79 27.86 9.55 -63.05
CA ALA A 79 29.11 10.27 -63.39
C ALA A 79 30.15 9.35 -64.06
N ALA A 80 30.27 8.10 -63.61
CA ALA A 80 31.15 7.14 -64.25
C ALA A 80 30.66 6.76 -65.67
N ALA A 81 29.34 6.61 -65.86
CA ALA A 81 28.76 6.35 -67.17
C ALA A 81 28.91 7.53 -68.15
N GLU A 82 28.80 8.75 -67.64
CA GLU A 82 29.05 9.99 -68.41
C GLU A 82 30.49 10.07 -68.87
N ASN A 83 31.44 9.76 -67.98
CA ASN A 83 32.83 9.68 -68.34
C ASN A 83 33.12 8.59 -69.42
N ALA A 84 32.48 7.40 -69.21
CA ALA A 84 32.63 6.30 -70.18
C ALA A 84 32.02 6.62 -71.55
N LEU A 85 30.95 7.42 -71.58
CA LEU A 85 30.36 7.91 -72.86
C LEU A 85 31.32 8.91 -73.54
N ALA A 86 31.92 9.83 -72.76
CA ALA A 86 32.90 10.81 -73.32
C ALA A 86 34.13 10.15 -73.93
N ASP A 87 34.56 9.01 -73.37
CA ASP A 87 35.74 8.25 -73.87
C ASP A 87 35.38 7.15 -74.90
N ALA A 88 34.08 7.02 -75.27
CA ALA A 88 33.55 5.96 -76.09
C ALA A 88 33.98 6.09 -77.55
N LYS A 89 34.35 4.98 -78.20
CA LYS A 89 34.60 4.92 -79.65
C LYS A 89 33.25 4.89 -80.40
N PRO A 90 33.21 5.34 -81.67
CA PRO A 90 31.93 5.41 -82.41
C PRO A 90 31.14 4.09 -82.45
N GLU A 91 31.83 2.94 -82.43
CA GLU A 91 31.20 1.62 -82.45
C GLU A 91 30.52 1.26 -81.09
N GLN A 92 30.83 2.00 -79.99
CA GLN A 92 30.37 1.74 -78.61
C GLN A 92 29.46 2.86 -78.07
N GLU A 93 29.31 3.95 -78.79
CA GLU A 93 28.62 5.16 -78.37
C GLU A 93 27.13 4.88 -78.05
N GLU A 94 26.39 4.24 -78.96
CA GLU A 94 24.99 3.89 -78.74
C GLU A 94 24.73 3.02 -77.45
N ARG A 95 25.67 2.13 -77.21
CA ARG A 95 25.63 1.25 -76.03
C ARG A 95 25.92 2.04 -74.74
N ALA A 96 26.87 2.98 -74.78
CA ALA A 96 27.23 3.87 -73.68
C ALA A 96 26.10 4.85 -73.39
N GLU A 97 25.46 5.43 -74.41
CA GLU A 97 24.25 6.23 -74.28
C GLU A 97 23.09 5.51 -73.65
N SER A 98 22.81 4.30 -74.11
CA SER A 98 21.73 3.45 -73.50
C SER A 98 22.04 3.13 -72.01
N ALA A 99 23.27 2.82 -71.68
CA ALA A 99 23.69 2.56 -70.31
C ALA A 99 23.54 3.83 -69.40
N ARG A 100 24.01 4.98 -69.88
CA ARG A 100 23.83 6.26 -69.18
C ARG A 100 22.33 6.58 -68.94
N ALA A 101 21.48 6.44 -69.99
CA ALA A 101 20.05 6.71 -69.89
C ALA A 101 19.39 5.85 -68.80
N LYS A 102 19.70 4.55 -68.74
CA LYS A 102 19.18 3.63 -67.72
C LYS A 102 19.61 4.07 -66.31
N ILE A 103 20.87 4.49 -66.14
CA ILE A 103 21.37 4.94 -64.85
C ILE A 103 20.74 6.28 -64.47
N ALA A 104 20.56 7.22 -65.43
CA ALA A 104 19.90 8.48 -65.18
C ALA A 104 18.44 8.27 -64.68
N THR A 105 17.64 7.40 -65.35
CA THR A 105 16.30 7.04 -64.87
C THR A 105 16.36 6.48 -63.43
N LYS A 106 17.36 5.67 -63.13
CA LYS A 106 17.50 5.11 -61.78
C LYS A 106 17.86 6.18 -60.76
N VAL A 107 18.65 7.17 -61.08
CA VAL A 107 18.92 8.34 -60.20
C VAL A 107 17.66 9.12 -59.93
N ASP A 108 16.85 9.39 -60.95
CA ASP A 108 15.57 10.10 -60.78
C ASP A 108 14.61 9.36 -59.86
N GLU A 109 14.47 8.02 -60.01
CA GLU A 109 13.66 7.17 -59.13
C GLU A 109 14.15 7.24 -57.68
N LEU A 110 15.47 7.12 -57.45
CA LEU A 110 16.04 7.14 -56.11
C LEU A 110 15.97 8.53 -55.46
N GLN A 111 16.07 9.59 -56.28
CA GLN A 111 15.87 10.95 -55.80
C GLN A 111 14.43 11.19 -55.34
N ALA A 112 13.43 10.67 -56.10
CA ALA A 112 12.04 10.72 -55.71
C ALA A 112 11.77 9.92 -54.41
N GLN A 113 12.35 8.72 -54.27
CA GLN A 113 12.26 7.89 -53.05
C GLN A 113 12.88 8.60 -51.84
N TRP A 114 14.06 9.22 -51.99
CA TRP A 114 14.69 9.99 -50.92
C TRP A 114 13.84 11.19 -50.50
N ALA A 115 13.24 11.94 -51.44
CA ALA A 115 12.36 13.05 -51.15
C ALA A 115 11.12 12.60 -50.39
N ALA A 116 10.50 11.50 -50.83
CA ALA A 116 9.36 10.91 -50.12
C ALA A 116 9.73 10.47 -48.69
N ALA A 117 10.86 9.80 -48.51
CA ALA A 117 11.33 9.37 -47.19
C ALA A 117 11.60 10.58 -46.27
N LYS A 118 12.13 11.69 -46.76
CA LYS A 118 12.29 12.93 -45.99
C LYS A 118 10.96 13.52 -45.54
N THR A 119 9.97 13.53 -46.41
CA THR A 119 8.63 14.03 -46.07
C THR A 119 7.98 13.16 -44.99
N GLU A 120 8.11 11.83 -45.10
CA GLU A 120 7.64 10.89 -44.08
C GLU A 120 8.36 11.10 -42.76
N LEU A 121 9.67 11.24 -42.76
CA LEU A 121 10.47 11.53 -41.57
C LEU A 121 9.97 12.78 -40.85
N GLN A 122 9.73 13.87 -41.58
CA GLN A 122 9.27 15.10 -40.99
C GLN A 122 7.90 14.90 -40.30
N ALA A 123 6.96 14.24 -40.95
CA ALA A 123 5.66 13.92 -40.36
C ALA A 123 5.79 13.05 -39.09
N LYS A 124 6.71 12.08 -39.07
CA LYS A 124 6.99 11.25 -37.87
C LYS A 124 7.66 12.04 -36.75
N LEU A 125 8.57 12.94 -37.06
CA LEU A 125 9.20 13.83 -36.07
C LEU A 125 8.19 14.78 -35.43
N ASP A 126 7.31 15.35 -36.26
CA ASP A 126 6.26 16.27 -35.79
C ASP A 126 5.26 15.57 -34.85
N ALA A 127 5.04 14.28 -35.01
CA ALA A 127 4.19 13.49 -34.12
C ALA A 127 4.82 13.16 -32.74
N VAL A 128 6.16 13.24 -32.60
CA VAL A 128 6.84 12.85 -31.35
C VAL A 128 6.55 13.81 -30.19
N ALA A 129 6.63 15.13 -30.46
CA ALA A 129 6.47 16.14 -29.42
C ALA A 129 5.05 16.09 -28.79
N PRO A 130 3.96 16.13 -29.58
CA PRO A 130 2.61 16.06 -29.00
C PRO A 130 2.33 14.72 -28.30
N ALA A 131 2.88 13.60 -28.79
CA ALA A 131 2.74 12.32 -28.10
C ALA A 131 3.45 12.28 -26.73
N ARG A 132 4.62 12.90 -26.63
CA ARG A 132 5.34 13.05 -25.35
C ARG A 132 4.61 13.98 -24.39
N GLU A 133 4.08 15.08 -24.86
CA GLU A 133 3.30 16.03 -24.06
C GLU A 133 2.02 15.38 -23.53
N ALA A 134 1.30 14.64 -24.39
CA ALA A 134 0.14 13.87 -23.97
C ALA A 134 0.49 12.81 -22.90
N ALA A 135 1.65 12.15 -23.03
CA ALA A 135 2.11 11.20 -22.01
C ALA A 135 2.44 11.89 -20.69
N ALA A 136 3.09 13.05 -20.72
CA ALA A 136 3.41 13.82 -19.51
C ALA A 136 2.15 14.33 -18.82
N SER A 137 1.18 14.86 -19.58
CA SER A 137 -0.11 15.30 -19.06
C SER A 137 -0.92 14.16 -18.44
N ALA A 138 -1.00 13.02 -19.13
CA ALA A 138 -1.69 11.83 -18.61
C ALA A 138 -1.02 11.29 -17.33
N GLU A 139 0.29 11.34 -17.22
CA GLU A 139 1.01 10.95 -16.02
C GLU A 139 0.76 11.89 -14.84
N ALA A 140 0.70 13.19 -15.08
CA ALA A 140 0.33 14.17 -14.06
C ALA A 140 -1.12 13.94 -13.57
N ALA A 141 -2.05 13.68 -14.49
CA ALA A 141 -3.43 13.35 -14.15
C ALA A 141 -3.54 12.05 -13.34
N ARG A 142 -2.75 11.02 -13.69
CA ARG A 142 -2.65 9.77 -12.92
C ARG A 142 -2.17 10.03 -11.49
N ALA A 143 -1.11 10.82 -11.34
CA ALA A 143 -0.57 11.14 -10.02
C ALA A 143 -1.62 11.87 -9.17
N ALA A 144 -2.29 12.89 -9.72
CA ALA A 144 -3.32 13.65 -9.02
C ALA A 144 -4.52 12.77 -8.61
N ALA A 145 -5.00 11.89 -9.50
CA ALA A 145 -6.10 10.98 -9.18
C ALA A 145 -5.70 9.95 -8.10
N ALA A 146 -4.48 9.42 -8.14
CA ALA A 146 -3.97 8.51 -7.14
C ALA A 146 -3.79 9.20 -5.77
N ASP A 147 -3.35 10.46 -5.75
CA ASP A 147 -3.22 11.24 -4.52
C ASP A 147 -4.60 11.52 -3.89
N ALA A 148 -5.58 11.93 -4.70
CA ALA A 148 -6.94 12.17 -4.24
C ALA A 148 -7.60 10.89 -3.68
N ALA A 149 -7.39 9.74 -4.34
CA ALA A 149 -7.87 8.45 -3.85
C ALA A 149 -7.21 8.07 -2.52
N ARG A 150 -5.89 8.25 -2.38
CA ARG A 150 -5.15 7.98 -1.14
C ARG A 150 -5.58 8.89 0.00
N GLU A 151 -5.78 10.17 -0.28
CA GLU A 151 -6.22 11.15 0.72
C GLU A 151 -7.61 10.80 1.24
N LEU A 152 -8.55 10.47 0.35
CA LEU A 152 -9.87 10.01 0.73
C LEU A 152 -9.81 8.70 1.54
N ALA A 153 -9.00 7.74 1.11
CA ALA A 153 -8.82 6.48 1.83
C ALA A 153 -8.27 6.70 3.26
N ARG A 154 -7.35 7.65 3.44
CA ARG A 154 -6.87 8.03 4.78
C ARG A 154 -7.96 8.71 5.59
N ALA A 155 -8.75 9.60 4.97
CA ALA A 155 -9.84 10.29 5.64
C ALA A 155 -10.97 9.33 6.09
N LEU A 156 -11.15 8.22 5.37
CA LEU A 156 -12.13 7.18 5.65
C LEU A 156 -11.55 5.97 6.40
N ALA A 157 -10.24 5.98 6.70
CA ALA A 157 -9.62 4.89 7.43
C ALA A 157 -10.26 4.73 8.82
N PRO A 158 -10.41 3.49 9.31
CA PRO A 158 -10.90 3.23 10.66
C PRO A 158 -10.09 3.99 11.70
N VAL A 159 -10.76 4.43 12.75
CA VAL A 159 -10.10 5.05 13.89
C VAL A 159 -9.84 4.03 14.98
N SER A 160 -8.72 4.18 15.64
CA SER A 160 -8.40 3.45 16.86
C SER A 160 -8.42 4.43 18.03
N VAL A 161 -9.25 4.14 19.02
CA VAL A 161 -9.37 4.92 20.25
C VAL A 161 -8.75 4.13 21.39
N PHE A 162 -7.95 4.77 22.20
CA PHE A 162 -7.37 4.17 23.40
C PHE A 162 -7.63 5.06 24.60
N ILE A 163 -8.15 4.48 25.66
CA ILE A 163 -8.43 5.13 26.93
C ILE A 163 -7.61 4.44 28.01
N SER A 164 -6.76 5.20 28.66
CA SER A 164 -5.92 4.72 29.74
C SER A 164 -6.41 5.22 31.09
N ARG A 165 -6.68 4.32 32.02
CA ARG A 165 -6.96 4.70 33.41
C ARG A 165 -5.71 5.30 34.08
N LYS A 166 -4.55 4.78 33.80
CA LYS A 166 -3.28 5.24 34.39
C LYS A 166 -2.95 6.68 34.04
N THR A 167 -3.16 7.09 32.79
CA THR A 167 -2.87 8.45 32.35
C THR A 167 -4.08 9.37 32.42
N GLN A 168 -5.30 8.87 32.58
CA GLN A 168 -6.55 9.61 32.51
C GLN A 168 -6.70 10.35 31.17
N HIS A 169 -6.22 9.75 30.09
CA HIS A 169 -6.25 10.32 28.75
C HIS A 169 -6.92 9.41 27.75
N LEU A 170 -7.53 10.05 26.77
CA LEU A 170 -8.07 9.45 25.57
C LEU A 170 -7.17 9.83 24.39
N TYR A 171 -6.75 8.83 23.65
CA TYR A 171 -5.92 8.95 22.45
C TYR A 171 -6.70 8.44 21.26
N VAL A 172 -6.72 9.17 20.15
CA VAL A 172 -7.34 8.74 18.90
C VAL A 172 -6.30 8.75 17.80
N ARG A 173 -6.23 7.66 17.05
CA ARG A 173 -5.36 7.51 15.88
C ARG A 173 -6.19 7.14 14.66
N ARG A 174 -5.73 7.57 13.49
CA ARG A 174 -6.28 7.17 12.19
C ARG A 174 -5.13 6.90 11.24
N ALA A 175 -5.17 5.76 10.56
CA ALA A 175 -4.08 5.34 9.68
C ALA A 175 -2.71 5.48 10.38
N PHE A 176 -2.64 5.04 11.63
CA PHE A 176 -1.47 5.08 12.52
C PHE A 176 -0.97 6.49 12.91
N GLN A 177 -1.67 7.55 12.51
CA GLN A 177 -1.33 8.93 12.89
C GLN A 177 -2.19 9.40 14.07
N PRO A 178 -1.60 10.08 15.06
CA PRO A 178 -2.39 10.68 16.14
C PRO A 178 -3.24 11.84 15.60
N ILE A 179 -4.54 11.85 15.95
CA ILE A 179 -5.48 12.91 15.55
C ILE A 179 -6.10 13.63 16.74
N LEU A 180 -6.11 12.99 17.91
CA LEU A 180 -6.63 13.58 19.13
C LEU A 180 -5.91 12.98 20.34
N ASP A 181 -5.59 13.84 21.32
CA ASP A 181 -5.10 13.50 22.65
C ASP A 181 -5.73 14.48 23.65
N MET A 182 -6.48 13.96 24.60
CA MET A 182 -7.18 14.80 25.58
C MET A 182 -7.48 14.05 26.88
N PRO A 183 -7.58 14.78 27.99
CA PRO A 183 -7.95 14.18 29.26
C PRO A 183 -9.39 13.69 29.26
N VAL A 184 -9.65 12.57 29.95
CA VAL A 184 -10.98 12.04 30.25
C VAL A 184 -11.14 11.84 31.74
N THR A 185 -12.38 11.83 32.21
CA THR A 185 -12.67 11.49 33.59
C THR A 185 -13.07 10.02 33.66
N ILE A 186 -12.39 9.26 34.51
CA ILE A 186 -12.77 7.89 34.83
C ILE A 186 -13.31 7.87 36.23
N LEU A 187 -14.55 7.42 36.40
CA LEU A 187 -15.21 7.29 37.71
C LEU A 187 -14.56 6.13 38.46
N ASP A 188 -14.51 6.25 39.79
CA ASP A 188 -13.93 5.24 40.69
C ASP A 188 -12.50 4.85 40.30
N THR A 189 -11.62 5.83 40.19
CA THR A 189 -10.22 5.64 39.72
C THR A 189 -9.42 4.61 40.51
N GLU A 190 -9.77 4.39 41.78
CA GLU A 190 -9.11 3.41 42.66
C GLU A 190 -9.42 1.97 42.26
N ARG A 191 -10.57 1.76 41.60
CA ARG A 191 -10.98 0.43 41.15
C ARG A 191 -10.42 0.12 39.77
N PRO A 192 -9.72 -0.99 39.54
CA PRO A 192 -9.28 -1.41 38.24
C PRO A 192 -10.43 -1.47 37.24
N ILE A 193 -10.17 -1.12 35.98
CA ILE A 193 -11.15 -1.13 34.90
C ILE A 193 -11.01 -2.38 34.01
N GLY A 194 -9.83 -3.02 34.07
CA GLY A 194 -9.48 -4.14 33.20
C GLY A 194 -9.02 -3.67 31.81
N THR A 195 -8.79 -4.61 30.91
CA THR A 195 -8.49 -4.31 29.52
C THR A 195 -9.56 -4.90 28.61
N HIS A 196 -10.26 -4.03 27.91
CA HIS A 196 -11.36 -4.37 27.03
C HIS A 196 -11.12 -3.81 25.63
N VAL A 197 -11.25 -4.66 24.61
CA VAL A 197 -11.09 -4.28 23.20
C VAL A 197 -12.44 -4.39 22.51
N PHE A 198 -12.97 -3.28 22.09
CA PHE A 198 -14.19 -3.19 21.30
C PHE A 198 -13.83 -3.00 19.84
N THR A 199 -14.44 -3.77 18.95
CA THR A 199 -14.26 -3.63 17.50
C THR A 199 -15.61 -3.42 16.84
N ALA A 200 -15.74 -2.35 16.08
CA ALA A 200 -16.93 -2.05 15.31
C ALA A 200 -17.06 -3.03 14.13
N MET A 201 -18.14 -3.78 14.08
CA MET A 201 -18.35 -4.83 13.07
C MET A 201 -19.13 -4.29 11.87
N GLU A 202 -20.41 -4.10 12.02
CA GLU A 202 -21.32 -3.72 10.95
C GLU A 202 -22.34 -2.71 11.46
N GLN A 203 -22.88 -1.95 10.53
CA GLN A 203 -24.03 -1.09 10.81
C GLN A 203 -25.28 -1.97 10.85
N THR A 204 -26.08 -1.83 11.90
CA THR A 204 -27.34 -2.57 12.02
C THR A 204 -28.38 -1.92 11.11
N ASP A 205 -28.99 -2.70 10.21
CA ASP A 205 -30.06 -2.24 9.31
C ASP A 205 -31.24 -1.68 10.12
N GLY A 206 -31.57 -0.40 9.86
CA GLY A 206 -32.72 0.30 10.42
C GLY A 206 -32.53 1.06 11.72
N GLU A 207 -31.45 0.87 12.45
CA GLU A 207 -31.09 1.65 13.65
C GLU A 207 -29.77 2.39 13.43
N ARG A 208 -29.68 3.61 13.98
CA ARG A 208 -28.42 4.41 13.95
C ARG A 208 -27.39 3.83 14.91
N GLY A 209 -27.18 2.53 14.88
CA GLY A 209 -26.31 1.80 15.79
C GLY A 209 -25.27 0.99 15.03
N MET A 210 -24.16 0.74 15.68
CA MET A 210 -23.11 -0.15 15.20
C MET A 210 -23.00 -1.33 16.14
N ARG A 211 -22.90 -2.52 15.58
CA ARG A 211 -22.67 -3.76 16.32
C ARG A 211 -21.19 -3.85 16.68
N TRP A 212 -20.91 -4.10 17.95
CA TRP A 212 -19.57 -4.20 18.48
C TRP A 212 -19.26 -5.62 18.92
N SER A 213 -18.05 -6.08 18.59
CA SER A 213 -17.47 -7.26 19.21
C SER A 213 -16.55 -6.83 20.34
N VAL A 214 -16.63 -7.49 21.48
CA VAL A 214 -15.84 -7.18 22.66
C VAL A 214 -14.98 -8.38 23.05
N VAL A 215 -13.71 -8.11 23.33
CA VAL A 215 -12.77 -9.05 23.94
C VAL A 215 -12.28 -8.42 25.24
N SER A 216 -12.57 -9.09 26.38
CA SER A 216 -12.05 -8.71 27.68
C SER A 216 -10.80 -9.56 27.96
N LEU A 217 -9.66 -8.89 28.07
CA LEU A 217 -8.40 -9.54 28.48
C LEU A 217 -8.36 -9.44 30.00
N GLY A 218 -8.30 -10.56 30.69
CA GLY A 218 -8.49 -10.68 32.12
C GLY A 218 -7.76 -9.57 32.90
N GLY A 219 -8.55 -8.62 33.38
CA GLY A 219 -8.17 -7.89 34.57
C GLY A 219 -8.16 -8.95 35.65
N GLY A 220 -6.98 -9.26 36.17
CA GLY A 220 -6.85 -10.28 37.18
C GLY A 220 -7.91 -10.12 38.25
N ALA A 221 -8.97 -10.88 38.15
CA ALA A 221 -9.53 -11.42 39.36
C ALA A 221 -8.29 -12.02 40.03
N ALA A 222 -7.88 -11.40 41.12
CA ALA A 222 -6.92 -11.99 42.00
C ALA A 222 -7.27 -13.46 42.09
N HIS A 223 -6.56 -14.30 41.36
CA HIS A 223 -6.31 -15.62 41.87
C HIS A 223 -5.55 -15.34 43.16
N SER A 224 -6.32 -15.13 44.22
CA SER A 224 -5.85 -15.39 45.54
C SER A 224 -5.35 -16.82 45.51
N GLU A 225 -4.08 -16.94 45.18
CA GLU A 225 -3.26 -18.07 45.62
C GLU A 225 -3.12 -17.95 47.11
N GLU A 226 -4.20 -18.13 47.82
CA GLU A 226 -4.28 -18.68 49.14
C GLU A 226 -5.06 -19.98 49.01
N ALA A 227 -4.44 -20.94 48.37
CA ALA A 227 -4.70 -22.32 48.68
C ALA A 227 -4.18 -22.58 50.11
N GLY A 228 -4.78 -21.91 51.07
CA GLY A 228 -4.80 -22.32 52.45
C GLY A 228 -5.68 -23.57 52.53
N ALA A 229 -5.02 -24.73 52.79
CA ALA A 229 -5.64 -25.95 53.18
C ALA A 229 -6.51 -25.70 54.43
N ASP A 230 -7.77 -25.33 54.26
CA ASP A 230 -8.80 -25.61 55.25
C ASP A 230 -10.17 -25.53 54.61
N GLY A 231 -10.79 -26.66 54.41
CA GLY A 231 -12.12 -26.83 53.84
C GLY A 231 -13.22 -26.24 54.74
N ARG A 232 -13.55 -24.99 54.53
CA ARG A 232 -14.80 -24.39 54.97
C ARG A 232 -15.41 -23.56 53.85
N THR A 233 -16.37 -24.18 53.18
CA THR A 233 -17.33 -23.52 52.29
C THR A 233 -17.97 -22.33 53.00
N ARG A 234 -17.67 -21.09 52.60
CA ARG A 234 -18.47 -19.94 52.90
C ARG A 234 -19.50 -19.79 51.77
N GLU A 235 -20.70 -20.36 52.01
CA GLU A 235 -21.92 -19.91 51.34
C GLU A 235 -22.17 -18.45 51.71
N GLY A 236 -22.32 -17.59 50.69
CA GLY A 236 -22.85 -16.25 50.90
C GLY A 236 -22.10 -15.14 50.16
N ALA A 237 -22.02 -15.21 48.85
CA ALA A 237 -22.03 -14.05 47.97
C ALA A 237 -22.48 -14.54 46.58
N GLU A 238 -23.80 -14.57 46.37
CA GLU A 238 -24.41 -14.69 45.05
C GLU A 238 -24.11 -13.42 44.26
N GLY A 239 -22.88 -13.32 43.73
CA GLY A 239 -22.59 -12.45 42.60
C GLY A 239 -22.99 -13.23 41.36
N GLU A 240 -23.97 -12.77 40.60
CA GLU A 240 -24.29 -13.31 39.28
C GLU A 240 -22.97 -13.43 38.49
N PRO A 241 -22.74 -14.53 37.74
CA PRO A 241 -21.56 -14.67 36.91
C PRO A 241 -21.60 -13.55 35.86
N THR A 242 -20.77 -12.54 36.06
CA THR A 242 -20.62 -11.43 35.11
C THR A 242 -20.08 -11.98 33.80
N THR A 243 -20.82 -11.75 32.72
CA THR A 243 -20.34 -12.10 31.39
C THR A 243 -19.24 -11.10 30.94
N PRO A 244 -18.26 -11.48 30.13
CA PRO A 244 -17.25 -10.56 29.61
C PRO A 244 -17.82 -9.29 28.97
N ALA A 245 -19.04 -9.37 28.45
CA ALA A 245 -19.77 -8.23 27.88
C ALA A 245 -20.31 -7.28 28.94
N SER A 246 -20.82 -7.79 30.09
CA SER A 246 -21.29 -6.94 31.18
C SER A 246 -20.13 -6.18 31.83
N ASP A 247 -18.97 -6.80 31.97
CA ASP A 247 -17.80 -6.18 32.55
C ASP A 247 -17.25 -5.08 31.64
N ALA A 248 -17.18 -5.32 30.33
CA ALA A 248 -16.77 -4.34 29.35
C ALA A 248 -17.74 -3.15 29.29
N LYS A 249 -19.06 -3.40 29.39
CA LYS A 249 -20.04 -2.33 29.45
C LYS A 249 -19.91 -1.52 30.75
N ALA A 250 -19.75 -2.17 31.89
CA ALA A 250 -19.52 -1.51 33.18
C ALA A 250 -18.22 -0.67 33.14
N ALA A 251 -17.16 -1.15 32.47
CA ALA A 251 -15.95 -0.40 32.25
C ALA A 251 -16.19 0.87 31.42
N LEU A 252 -16.93 0.76 30.33
CA LEU A 252 -17.30 1.88 29.46
C LEU A 252 -18.19 2.91 30.19
N ASP A 253 -19.16 2.49 30.99
CA ASP A 253 -20.04 3.36 31.73
C ASP A 253 -19.31 4.21 32.81
N ARG A 254 -18.10 3.80 33.20
CA ARG A 254 -17.22 4.56 34.11
C ARG A 254 -16.42 5.64 33.41
N VAL A 255 -16.36 5.65 32.08
CA VAL A 255 -15.57 6.62 31.31
C VAL A 255 -16.43 7.79 30.87
N VAL A 256 -16.16 8.97 31.37
CA VAL A 256 -16.81 10.21 30.96
C VAL A 256 -15.97 10.87 29.87
N ILE A 257 -16.41 10.75 28.63
CA ILE A 257 -15.75 11.36 27.48
C ILE A 257 -16.35 12.75 27.24
N PRO A 258 -15.53 13.79 27.09
CA PRO A 258 -16.02 15.12 26.76
C PRO A 258 -16.83 15.15 25.45
N PRO A 259 -17.92 15.92 25.38
CA PRO A 259 -18.82 15.94 24.22
C PRO A 259 -18.10 16.31 22.91
N ASP A 260 -17.10 17.19 22.97
CA ASP A 260 -16.28 17.57 21.81
C ASP A 260 -15.47 16.38 21.26
N ALA A 261 -14.95 15.52 22.16
CA ALA A 261 -14.25 14.31 21.77
C ALA A 261 -15.22 13.29 21.11
N LEU A 262 -16.39 13.11 21.73
CA LEU A 262 -17.42 12.24 21.18
C LEU A 262 -17.85 12.69 19.77
N ALA A 263 -18.06 13.99 19.56
CA ALA A 263 -18.40 14.54 18.27
C ALA A 263 -17.31 14.25 17.22
N ARG A 264 -16.03 14.49 17.56
CA ARG A 264 -14.91 14.21 16.67
C ARG A 264 -14.74 12.71 16.36
N ILE A 265 -14.91 11.86 17.36
CA ILE A 265 -14.87 10.41 17.18
C ILE A 265 -16.02 9.98 16.28
N ALA A 266 -17.25 10.44 16.54
CA ALA A 266 -18.43 10.11 15.76
C ALA A 266 -18.34 10.55 14.28
N GLU A 267 -17.72 11.71 14.01
CA GLU A 267 -17.45 12.17 12.63
C GLU A 267 -16.48 11.28 11.86
N THR A 268 -15.63 10.57 12.57
CA THR A 268 -14.48 9.87 11.98
C THR A 268 -14.63 8.35 12.00
N ALA A 269 -15.57 7.83 12.77
CA ALA A 269 -15.75 6.40 12.94
C ALA A 269 -16.32 5.72 11.70
N SER A 270 -15.82 4.53 11.45
CA SER A 270 -16.22 3.66 10.34
C SER A 270 -16.22 2.20 10.81
N PRO A 271 -16.84 1.28 10.09
CA PRO A 271 -16.68 -0.15 10.35
C PRO A 271 -15.18 -0.49 10.47
N ARG A 272 -14.86 -1.41 11.38
CA ARG A 272 -13.48 -1.81 11.76
C ARG A 272 -12.74 -0.80 12.66
N SER A 273 -13.39 0.29 13.10
CA SER A 273 -12.86 1.12 14.19
C SER A 273 -12.77 0.34 15.47
N SER A 274 -11.78 0.65 16.29
CA SER A 274 -11.56 -0.02 17.59
C SER A 274 -11.57 0.98 18.74
N LEU A 275 -12.05 0.53 19.89
CA LEU A 275 -11.94 1.22 21.17
C LEU A 275 -11.29 0.27 22.17
N ILE A 276 -10.19 0.70 22.74
CA ILE A 276 -9.46 -0.03 23.78
C ILE A 276 -9.57 0.77 25.07
N ILE A 277 -10.03 0.13 26.12
CA ILE A 277 -10.01 0.68 27.49
C ILE A 277 -9.03 -0.19 28.28
N SER A 278 -8.10 0.41 29.00
CA SER A 278 -7.11 -0.34 29.77
C SER A 278 -6.70 0.38 31.05
N ASP A 279 -6.31 -0.39 32.05
CA ASP A 279 -5.64 0.13 33.24
C ASP A 279 -4.25 0.68 32.92
N GLU A 280 -3.60 0.15 31.89
CA GLU A 280 -2.23 0.46 31.54
C GLU A 280 -2.15 1.67 30.58
N GLU A 281 -0.95 2.21 30.47
CA GLU A 281 -0.63 3.22 29.48
C GLU A 281 -0.31 2.61 28.11
N SER A 282 -0.39 3.42 27.06
CA SER A 282 0.07 3.02 25.73
C SER A 282 1.58 2.76 25.74
N SER A 283 2.02 1.65 25.18
CA SER A 283 3.45 1.36 25.05
C SER A 283 4.18 2.40 24.21
N PRO A 284 5.44 2.76 24.53
CA PRO A 284 6.29 3.56 23.65
C PRO A 284 6.50 2.98 22.25
N GLU A 285 6.27 1.69 22.07
CA GLU A 285 6.31 1.01 20.77
C GLU A 285 5.11 1.37 19.88
N THR A 286 4.08 2.02 20.43
CA THR A 286 3.00 2.61 19.66
C THR A 286 3.55 3.69 18.73
N GLY A 287 3.67 3.38 17.45
CA GLY A 287 4.40 4.23 16.52
C GLY A 287 3.94 4.14 15.07
N ARG A 288 4.87 4.39 14.16
CA ARG A 288 4.61 4.37 12.72
C ARG A 288 4.31 2.95 12.24
N GLY A 289 3.12 2.76 11.69
CA GLY A 289 2.70 1.46 11.14
C GLY A 289 2.11 0.50 12.17
N THR A 290 1.91 0.94 13.42
CA THR A 290 1.20 0.19 14.46
C THR A 290 0.06 1.01 15.04
N ASP A 291 -1.03 0.34 15.41
CA ASP A 291 -2.07 0.89 16.28
C ASP A 291 -1.58 0.97 17.74
N PHE A 292 -2.49 1.02 18.69
CA PHE A 292 -2.09 1.01 20.09
C PHE A 292 -1.52 -0.35 20.48
N ILE A 293 -0.40 -0.31 21.19
CA ILE A 293 0.23 -1.46 21.85
C ILE A 293 0.06 -1.26 23.34
N VAL A 294 -0.58 -2.20 23.99
CA VAL A 294 -0.79 -2.21 25.44
C VAL A 294 -0.08 -3.40 26.01
N LEU A 295 0.80 -3.16 26.96
CA LEU A 295 1.53 -4.20 27.67
C LEU A 295 0.81 -4.48 28.98
N LEU A 296 0.21 -5.66 29.10
CA LEU A 296 -0.52 -6.04 30.30
C LEU A 296 0.45 -6.45 31.40
N SER A 297 0.26 -5.84 32.57
CA SER A 297 1.04 -6.20 33.77
C SER A 297 0.77 -7.64 34.19
N GLY A 298 1.82 -8.41 34.37
CA GLY A 298 1.74 -9.80 34.83
C GLY A 298 1.66 -10.86 33.73
N GLU A 299 1.53 -10.47 32.46
CA GLU A 299 1.62 -11.41 31.34
C GLU A 299 3.05 -11.47 30.77
N PRO A 300 3.53 -12.66 30.36
CA PRO A 300 4.84 -12.78 29.75
C PRO A 300 4.86 -12.02 28.42
N GLN A 301 5.65 -10.96 28.38
CA GLN A 301 5.85 -10.11 27.21
C GLN A 301 6.42 -10.94 26.06
N GLY A 302 5.61 -11.19 25.04
CA GLY A 302 6.07 -11.66 23.74
C GLY A 302 6.71 -13.03 23.71
N GLY A 303 6.03 -14.08 24.13
CA GLY A 303 6.26 -15.46 23.64
C GLY A 303 7.66 -16.08 23.80
N ILE A 304 8.64 -15.38 24.39
CA ILE A 304 9.92 -15.95 24.78
C ILE A 304 9.73 -16.52 26.19
N ALA A 305 9.26 -17.77 26.25
CA ALA A 305 9.37 -18.52 27.48
C ALA A 305 10.86 -18.53 27.86
N HIS A 306 11.23 -17.75 28.86
CA HIS A 306 12.51 -17.98 29.53
C HIS A 306 12.45 -19.40 30.08
N ARG A 307 13.06 -20.35 29.38
CA ARG A 307 13.34 -21.65 29.93
C ARG A 307 14.09 -21.40 31.21
N ARG A 308 13.42 -21.60 32.35
CA ARG A 308 14.14 -21.74 33.63
C ARG A 308 15.23 -22.76 33.39
N SER A 309 16.48 -22.31 33.43
CA SER A 309 17.61 -23.17 33.40
C SER A 309 17.49 -24.07 34.64
N TYR A 310 17.06 -25.30 34.44
CA TYR A 310 17.27 -26.31 35.47
C TYR A 310 18.75 -26.34 35.73
N PRO A 311 19.19 -26.37 36.99
CA PRO A 311 20.61 -26.54 37.32
C PRO A 311 21.08 -27.83 36.64
N ALA A 312 22.10 -27.71 35.81
CA ALA A 312 22.68 -28.81 35.08
C ALA A 312 23.22 -29.83 36.08
N SER A 313 22.44 -30.88 36.35
CA SER A 313 23.00 -32.11 36.85
C SER A 313 23.85 -32.69 35.72
N GLN A 314 25.13 -32.61 35.96
CA GLN A 314 26.24 -33.28 35.29
C GLN A 314 25.85 -34.37 34.27
N ALA A 315 25.93 -34.05 33.00
CA ALA A 315 26.11 -35.03 31.93
C ALA A 315 27.20 -34.51 31.00
N TRP A 316 28.39 -35.09 31.20
CA TRP A 316 29.54 -34.91 30.33
C TRP A 316 29.26 -35.61 28.99
N PHE A 317 28.85 -34.90 27.97
CA PHE A 317 28.95 -35.35 26.59
C PHE A 317 30.07 -34.57 25.90
N ARG A 318 31.26 -35.24 25.78
CA ARG A 318 32.31 -34.80 24.85
C ARG A 318 31.77 -34.92 23.43
N TYR A 319 31.59 -33.82 22.78
CA TYR A 319 31.41 -33.79 21.32
C TYR A 319 32.80 -33.72 20.68
N GLU A 320 33.31 -34.87 20.18
CA GLU A 320 34.44 -34.89 19.25
C GLU A 320 33.98 -34.34 17.91
N ARG A 321 34.60 -33.25 17.46
CA ARG A 321 34.40 -32.70 16.10
C ARG A 321 35.15 -33.58 15.10
N PRO A 322 34.54 -34.15 14.06
CA PRO A 322 35.25 -34.76 12.95
C PRO A 322 36.01 -33.69 12.15
N ARG A 323 37.32 -33.88 12.04
CA ARG A 323 38.19 -33.07 11.16
C ARG A 323 37.89 -33.46 9.72
N LEU A 324 37.22 -32.62 8.96
CA LEU A 324 37.12 -32.72 7.50
C LEU A 324 38.50 -32.36 6.88
N ARG A 325 39.19 -33.37 6.34
CA ARG A 325 40.35 -33.20 5.44
C ARG A 325 39.79 -32.82 4.07
N LEU A 326 40.14 -31.63 3.56
CA LEU A 326 39.95 -31.26 2.19
C LEU A 326 41.06 -31.89 1.33
N PRO A 327 40.77 -32.47 0.16
CA PRO A 327 41.79 -32.93 -0.76
C PRO A 327 42.36 -31.74 -1.54
N PHE A 328 43.71 -31.66 -1.51
CA PHE A 328 44.50 -30.79 -2.42
C PHE A 328 44.38 -31.31 -3.84
N TRP A 329 44.03 -30.46 -4.77
CA TRP A 329 44.19 -30.69 -6.20
C TRP A 329 45.49 -30.04 -6.64
N ARG A 330 46.33 -30.80 -7.31
CA ARG A 330 47.44 -30.37 -8.13
C ARG A 330 46.93 -30.03 -9.52
#